data_876f3845f2c6ee92cdd6de0df8af4e83
#
_entry.id   876f3845f2c6ee92cdd6de0df8af4e83
#
_cell.length_a   1.000
_cell.length_b   1.000
_cell.length_c   1.000
_cell.angle_alpha   90.00
_cell.angle_beta   90.00
_cell.angle_gamma   90.00
#
_symmetry.space_group_name_H-M   'P 1'
#
loop_
_entity.id
_entity.type
_entity.pdbx_description
1 polymer ?
#
loop_
_entity_poly.entity_id
_entity_poly.type
_entity_poly.pdbx_seq_one_letter_code
_entity_poly.pdbx_strand_id
1 'polypeptide(L)'
;MKPFESFAAFAAPLRAGLLTCLLAMGAGSAAAADNPYSLIEPGVISVGTMGDAKPYTFATADGQFTGFDIELFLDVVSRLGIPKDKVTFTGQEFSALLPSVANERFDVAVAAIGTTEARKKTVDFSDGYLAGYLSVLTADSGIKDPVGLKGKRLGVVQGTLQEVYAVKNFGETDLVKFPDNNSAVAALNNGTVDAHFLDYEAAKQYGERYPALKVAVNIPSFDAPAGFVIRKGNDAFRTALNTALHGAMQDGTWKTLYEKWFPGSPMPDQYLPKK
;
A
#
# COMPACT_ATOMS: atom_id res chain seq x y z
N MET A 1 20.28 13.15 86.40
CA MET A 1 19.57 13.52 87.68
C MET A 1 18.09 13.55 87.32
N LYS A 2 17.38 12.79 88.11
CA LYS A 2 15.92 12.60 88.30
C LYS A 2 15.14 13.91 88.32
N PRO A 3 13.74 13.93 88.43
CA PRO A 3 12.76 12.84 88.24
C PRO A 3 11.51 13.26 87.44
N PHE A 4 10.69 12.30 87.10
CA PHE A 4 9.31 11.97 87.49
C PHE A 4 8.33 13.13 87.65
N GLU A 5 7.21 13.08 86.92
CA GLU A 5 5.91 12.91 87.54
C GLU A 5 4.82 12.51 86.55
N SER A 6 4.09 11.52 86.95
CA SER A 6 2.88 10.92 86.42
C SER A 6 1.66 11.74 86.81
N PHE A 7 0.62 11.87 85.95
CA PHE A 7 -0.78 12.00 86.39
C PHE A 7 -1.74 11.29 85.45
N ALA A 8 -2.64 10.65 86.05
CA ALA A 8 -3.57 9.64 85.59
C ALA A 8 -4.83 10.20 84.90
N ALA A 9 -5.32 9.36 83.99
CA ALA A 9 -6.68 8.99 83.63
C ALA A 9 -7.86 10.01 83.87
N PHE A 10 -8.59 10.23 82.78
CA PHE A 10 -10.05 10.28 82.79
C PHE A 10 -10.62 9.67 81.52
N ALA A 11 -11.33 8.58 81.66
CA ALA A 11 -12.06 7.90 80.62
C ALA A 11 -13.47 8.53 80.46
N ALA A 12 -13.88 8.80 79.23
CA ALA A 12 -15.29 8.98 78.89
C ALA A 12 -15.59 8.36 77.54
N PRO A 13 -16.68 7.62 77.38
CA PRO A 13 -16.95 6.90 76.12
C PRO A 13 -17.68 7.81 75.11
N LEU A 14 -17.16 7.95 73.93
CA LEU A 14 -17.88 8.61 72.84
C LEU A 14 -18.27 7.58 71.80
N ARG A 15 -19.57 7.63 71.54
CA ARG A 15 -20.36 6.74 70.70
C ARG A 15 -19.78 6.62 69.25
N ALA A 16 -19.73 5.41 68.79
CA ALA A 16 -19.48 5.02 67.38
C ALA A 16 -20.57 5.60 66.47
N GLY A 17 -20.19 6.53 65.64
CA GLY A 17 -20.93 6.93 64.44
C GLY A 17 -20.29 6.31 63.24
N LEU A 18 -20.78 5.15 62.74
CA LEU A 18 -20.38 4.52 61.52
C LEU A 18 -20.91 5.35 60.33
N LEU A 19 -20.09 6.25 59.79
CA LEU A 19 -20.37 6.91 58.51
C LEU A 19 -19.80 6.07 57.39
N THR A 20 -20.63 5.16 56.86
CA THR A 20 -20.31 4.34 55.69
C THR A 20 -20.37 5.25 54.44
N CYS A 21 -19.23 5.85 54.06
CA CYS A 21 -19.09 6.42 52.73
C CYS A 21 -19.02 5.27 51.71
N LEU A 22 -20.15 4.93 51.08
CA LEU A 22 -20.16 4.16 49.82
C LEU A 22 -19.51 5.04 48.76
N LEU A 23 -18.22 4.87 48.52
CA LEU A 23 -17.60 5.22 47.24
C LEU A 23 -18.15 4.26 46.18
N ALA A 24 -19.19 4.68 45.48
CA ALA A 24 -19.56 4.08 44.23
C ALA A 24 -18.42 4.38 43.23
N MET A 25 -17.43 3.49 43.16
CA MET A 25 -16.53 3.41 42.02
C MET A 25 -17.39 3.02 40.82
N GLY A 26 -17.87 4.01 40.09
CA GLY A 26 -18.35 3.86 38.74
C GLY A 26 -17.17 3.39 37.92
N ALA A 27 -17.00 2.07 37.79
CA ALA A 27 -16.20 1.49 36.74
C ALA A 27 -16.89 1.86 35.42
N GLY A 28 -16.53 3.03 34.88
CA GLY A 28 -16.77 3.33 33.49
C GLY A 28 -16.03 2.26 32.70
N SER A 29 -16.75 1.25 32.24
CA SER A 29 -16.28 0.40 31.16
C SER A 29 -15.99 1.35 29.99
N ALA A 30 -14.72 1.72 29.78
CA ALA A 30 -14.29 2.21 28.51
C ALA A 30 -14.68 1.09 27.52
N ALA A 31 -15.76 1.29 26.77
CA ALA A 31 -16.10 0.41 25.67
C ALA A 31 -14.83 0.37 24.81
N ALA A 32 -14.19 -0.80 24.74
CA ALA A 32 -13.08 -1.00 23.81
C ALA A 32 -13.60 -0.54 22.45
N ALA A 33 -12.91 0.41 21.84
CA ALA A 33 -13.29 0.89 20.52
C ALA A 33 -13.46 -0.33 19.62
N ASP A 34 -14.64 -0.44 18.97
CA ASP A 34 -14.93 -1.55 18.08
C ASP A 34 -13.89 -1.54 16.95
N ASN A 35 -13.09 -2.59 16.87
CA ASN A 35 -12.04 -2.74 15.86
C ASN A 35 -12.30 -4.00 15.01
N PRO A 36 -13.39 -4.01 14.22
CA PRO A 36 -13.84 -5.20 13.50
C PRO A 36 -12.83 -5.65 12.43
N TYR A 37 -11.93 -4.77 12.02
CA TYR A 37 -10.91 -5.03 11.00
C TYR A 37 -9.52 -5.28 11.58
N SER A 38 -9.39 -5.37 12.91
CA SER A 38 -8.10 -5.55 13.59
C SER A 38 -7.02 -4.57 13.09
N LEU A 39 -7.40 -3.29 12.90
CA LEU A 39 -6.48 -2.23 12.50
C LEU A 39 -5.47 -1.95 13.62
N ILE A 40 -4.31 -1.44 13.27
CA ILE A 40 -3.25 -1.07 14.22
C ILE A 40 -3.78 0.01 15.19
N GLU A 41 -4.48 1.01 14.66
CA GLU A 41 -5.20 2.01 15.42
C GLU A 41 -6.71 1.88 15.10
N PRO A 42 -7.58 1.63 16.11
CA PRO A 42 -9.00 1.48 15.85
C PRO A 42 -9.61 2.68 15.14
N GLY A 43 -10.24 2.43 13.99
CA GLY A 43 -10.92 3.45 13.18
C GLY A 43 -10.01 4.31 12.32
N VAL A 44 -8.69 4.06 12.29
CA VAL A 44 -7.71 4.72 11.41
C VAL A 44 -7.02 3.67 10.55
N ILE A 45 -6.88 3.93 9.26
CA ILE A 45 -6.13 3.04 8.35
C ILE A 45 -4.80 3.67 8.01
N SER A 46 -3.71 2.98 8.34
CA SER A 46 -2.36 3.32 7.93
C SER A 46 -1.98 2.62 6.62
N VAL A 47 -1.57 3.39 5.61
CA VAL A 47 -1.30 2.92 4.25
C VAL A 47 0.15 3.17 3.86
N GLY A 48 0.88 2.10 3.52
CA GLY A 48 2.16 2.19 2.82
C GLY A 48 1.96 2.30 1.31
N THR A 49 2.66 3.23 0.65
CA THR A 49 2.55 3.43 -0.79
C THR A 49 3.85 3.92 -1.42
N MET A 50 3.94 3.97 -2.75
CA MET A 50 5.02 4.62 -3.48
C MET A 50 4.64 6.07 -3.82
N GLY A 51 5.66 6.91 -4.02
CA GLY A 51 5.47 8.32 -4.37
C GLY A 51 5.78 8.68 -5.83
N ASP A 52 6.11 7.71 -6.71
CA ASP A 52 6.67 7.98 -8.03
C ASP A 52 6.19 7.04 -9.16
N ALA A 53 5.14 6.26 -8.91
CA ALA A 53 4.58 5.32 -9.88
C ALA A 53 3.30 5.89 -10.54
N LYS A 54 3.38 7.09 -11.12
CA LYS A 54 2.27 7.66 -11.89
C LYS A 54 1.96 6.79 -13.10
N PRO A 55 0.66 6.51 -13.42
CA PRO A 55 -0.57 7.08 -12.87
C PRO A 55 -1.19 6.29 -11.70
N TYR A 56 -0.53 5.24 -11.21
CA TYR A 56 -1.05 4.35 -10.15
C TYR A 56 -1.05 5.04 -8.78
N THR A 57 0.14 5.42 -8.31
CA THR A 57 0.34 6.11 -7.03
C THR A 57 1.54 7.05 -7.12
N PHE A 58 1.36 8.30 -6.74
CA PHE A 58 2.44 9.30 -6.75
C PHE A 58 2.14 10.45 -5.79
N ALA A 59 3.20 11.11 -5.34
CA ALA A 59 3.11 12.30 -4.54
C ALA A 59 2.96 13.54 -5.44
N THR A 60 2.05 14.43 -5.08
CA THR A 60 1.90 15.75 -5.68
C THR A 60 2.92 16.72 -5.08
N ALA A 61 3.06 17.92 -5.64
CA ALA A 61 4.03 18.92 -5.19
C ALA A 61 3.80 19.40 -3.74
N ASP A 62 2.56 19.31 -3.25
CA ASP A 62 2.16 19.61 -1.87
C ASP A 62 2.29 18.39 -0.93
N GLY A 63 2.85 17.29 -1.42
CA GLY A 63 3.11 16.07 -0.64
C GLY A 63 1.91 15.15 -0.45
N GLN A 64 0.76 15.43 -1.09
CA GLN A 64 -0.39 14.54 -1.04
C GLN A 64 -0.21 13.36 -1.99
N PHE A 65 -0.71 12.18 -1.60
CA PHE A 65 -0.72 11.02 -2.48
C PHE A 65 -2.00 10.99 -3.32
N THR A 66 -1.86 10.64 -4.59
CA THR A 66 -2.95 10.51 -5.56
C THR A 66 -2.60 9.46 -6.63
N GLY A 67 -3.55 9.19 -7.52
CA GLY A 67 -3.44 8.20 -8.57
C GLY A 67 -4.59 7.21 -8.53
N PHE A 68 -4.65 6.33 -9.53
CA PHE A 68 -5.72 5.34 -9.65
C PHE A 68 -5.90 4.50 -8.39
N ASP A 69 -4.81 3.94 -7.89
CA ASP A 69 -4.81 3.05 -6.73
C ASP A 69 -5.27 3.78 -5.46
N ILE A 70 -4.78 5.01 -5.27
CA ILE A 70 -5.11 5.83 -4.11
C ILE A 70 -6.60 6.20 -4.12
N GLU A 71 -7.12 6.68 -5.26
CA GLU A 71 -8.52 7.09 -5.36
C GLU A 71 -9.47 5.90 -5.25
N LEU A 72 -9.11 4.76 -5.87
CA LEU A 72 -9.89 3.53 -5.73
C LEU A 72 -9.89 3.04 -4.27
N PHE A 73 -8.74 3.02 -3.60
CA PHE A 73 -8.66 2.62 -2.21
C PHE A 73 -9.48 3.52 -1.29
N LEU A 74 -9.42 4.84 -1.50
CA LEU A 74 -10.23 5.80 -0.72
C LEU A 74 -11.74 5.61 -0.94
N ASP A 75 -12.18 5.27 -2.16
CA ASP A 75 -13.58 4.90 -2.41
C ASP A 75 -13.94 3.61 -1.66
N VAL A 76 -13.12 2.58 -1.80
CA VAL A 76 -13.32 1.27 -1.14
C VAL A 76 -13.46 1.41 0.37
N VAL A 77 -12.56 2.14 1.05
CA VAL A 77 -12.63 2.30 2.51
C VAL A 77 -13.77 3.21 2.95
N SER A 78 -14.20 4.16 2.12
CA SER A 78 -15.38 4.98 2.40
C SER A 78 -16.65 4.15 2.48
N ARG A 79 -16.74 3.06 1.69
CA ARG A 79 -17.85 2.08 1.71
C ARG A 79 -17.85 1.23 2.98
N LEU A 80 -16.73 1.15 3.70
CA LEU A 80 -16.64 0.54 5.02
C LEU A 80 -17.06 1.49 6.15
N GLY A 81 -17.47 2.72 5.82
CA GLY A 81 -17.81 3.76 6.81
C GLY A 81 -16.59 4.47 7.39
N ILE A 82 -15.39 4.28 6.83
CA ILE A 82 -14.16 4.94 7.27
C ILE A 82 -13.95 6.20 6.44
N PRO A 83 -14.03 7.41 7.03
CA PRO A 83 -13.88 8.66 6.29
C PRO A 83 -12.43 8.88 5.84
N LYS A 84 -12.24 9.66 4.77
CA LYS A 84 -10.92 9.87 4.14
C LYS A 84 -9.87 10.49 5.08
N ASP A 85 -10.28 11.33 6.02
CA ASP A 85 -9.41 11.94 7.04
C ASP A 85 -8.93 10.93 8.11
N LYS A 86 -9.46 9.71 8.09
CA LYS A 86 -9.01 8.56 8.87
C LYS A 86 -8.12 7.60 8.10
N VAL A 87 -7.66 7.98 6.91
CA VAL A 87 -6.71 7.22 6.09
C VAL A 87 -5.42 8.01 5.96
N THR A 88 -4.31 7.45 6.45
CA THR A 88 -3.00 8.09 6.40
C THR A 88 -2.08 7.36 5.42
N PHE A 89 -1.52 8.10 4.48
CA PHE A 89 -0.58 7.54 3.50
C PHE A 89 0.87 7.88 3.88
N THR A 90 1.75 6.90 3.76
CA THR A 90 3.20 7.08 3.96
C THR A 90 3.95 6.49 2.77
N GLY A 91 4.81 7.31 2.16
CA GLY A 91 5.68 6.87 1.07
C GLY A 91 6.80 5.97 1.55
N GLN A 92 7.02 4.87 0.84
CA GLN A 92 8.10 3.92 1.09
C GLN A 92 8.67 3.37 -0.22
N GLU A 93 9.90 2.84 -0.17
CA GLU A 93 10.43 2.02 -1.24
C GLU A 93 9.58 0.76 -1.42
N PHE A 94 9.40 0.32 -2.67
CA PHE A 94 8.55 -0.84 -2.99
C PHE A 94 8.96 -2.10 -2.23
N SER A 95 10.27 -2.37 -2.13
CA SER A 95 10.83 -3.54 -1.43
C SER A 95 10.47 -3.62 0.06
N ALA A 96 10.16 -2.48 0.68
CA ALA A 96 9.81 -2.38 2.09
C ALA A 96 8.30 -2.49 2.36
N LEU A 97 7.42 -2.35 1.34
CA LEU A 97 5.97 -2.32 1.53
C LEU A 97 5.41 -3.61 2.14
N LEU A 98 5.71 -4.78 1.53
CA LEU A 98 5.22 -6.07 2.02
C LEU A 98 5.74 -6.41 3.43
N PRO A 99 7.07 -6.28 3.70
CA PRO A 99 7.59 -6.44 5.05
C PRO A 99 6.96 -5.50 6.08
N SER A 100 6.64 -4.25 5.70
CA SER A 100 6.01 -3.29 6.61
C SER A 100 4.58 -3.70 6.98
N VAL A 101 3.80 -4.23 6.04
CA VAL A 101 2.46 -4.79 6.33
C VAL A 101 2.56 -6.06 7.17
N ALA A 102 3.48 -6.98 6.81
CA ALA A 102 3.68 -8.23 7.56
C ALA A 102 4.10 -7.99 9.02
N ASN A 103 4.84 -6.90 9.28
CA ASN A 103 5.31 -6.51 10.61
C ASN A 103 4.43 -5.42 11.28
N GLU A 104 3.20 -5.26 10.84
CA GLU A 104 2.20 -4.36 11.44
C GLU A 104 2.66 -2.88 11.54
N ARG A 105 3.46 -2.41 10.58
CA ARG A 105 3.79 -0.99 10.46
C ARG A 105 2.73 -0.24 9.67
N PHE A 106 2.03 -0.94 8.78
CA PHE A 106 0.87 -0.47 8.04
C PHE A 106 -0.23 -1.53 8.07
N ASP A 107 -1.48 -1.07 8.06
CA ASP A 107 -2.65 -1.94 7.92
C ASP A 107 -2.74 -2.52 6.51
N VAL A 108 -2.32 -1.72 5.51
CA VAL A 108 -2.43 -2.06 4.10
C VAL A 108 -1.28 -1.43 3.29
N ALA A 109 -0.88 -2.06 2.18
CA ALA A 109 -0.08 -1.39 1.16
C ALA A 109 -0.85 -1.29 -0.16
N VAL A 110 -0.73 -0.12 -0.81
CA VAL A 110 -1.46 0.27 -2.02
C VAL A 110 -0.46 0.87 -3.01
N ALA A 111 -0.04 0.11 -4.02
CA ALA A 111 0.98 0.54 -4.98
C ALA A 111 1.05 -0.39 -6.22
N ALA A 112 -0.08 -0.67 -6.87
CA ALA A 112 -0.20 -1.59 -8.02
C ALA A 112 0.51 -2.93 -7.79
N ILE A 113 0.40 -3.48 -6.58
CA ILE A 113 1.19 -4.64 -6.14
C ILE A 113 0.61 -5.92 -6.71
N GLY A 114 1.27 -6.50 -7.70
CA GLY A 114 0.86 -7.76 -8.31
C GLY A 114 0.82 -8.91 -7.31
N THR A 115 -0.27 -9.67 -7.36
CA THR A 115 -0.52 -10.83 -6.51
C THR A 115 0.25 -12.03 -7.04
N THR A 116 1.16 -12.61 -6.23
CA THR A 116 1.89 -13.83 -6.58
C THR A 116 1.84 -14.86 -5.46
N GLU A 117 1.98 -16.13 -5.78
CA GLU A 117 2.03 -17.22 -4.78
C GLU A 117 3.21 -17.07 -3.80
N ALA A 118 4.33 -16.49 -4.26
CA ALA A 118 5.46 -16.21 -3.39
C ALA A 118 5.11 -15.15 -2.33
N ARG A 119 4.46 -14.05 -2.74
CA ARG A 119 4.03 -12.95 -1.85
C ARG A 119 2.93 -13.40 -0.88
N LYS A 120 1.99 -14.24 -1.35
CA LYS A 120 0.92 -14.80 -0.51
C LYS A 120 1.42 -15.66 0.66
N LYS A 121 2.67 -16.09 0.66
CA LYS A 121 3.25 -16.81 1.81
C LYS A 121 3.40 -15.92 3.04
N THR A 122 3.62 -14.63 2.86
CA THR A 122 3.92 -13.68 3.95
C THR A 122 2.82 -12.66 4.22
N VAL A 123 2.02 -12.34 3.22
CA VAL A 123 0.90 -11.37 3.30
C VAL A 123 -0.33 -11.95 2.61
N ASP A 124 -1.49 -11.34 2.84
CA ASP A 124 -2.69 -11.62 2.07
C ASP A 124 -2.98 -10.43 1.12
N PHE A 125 -3.88 -10.68 0.18
CA PHE A 125 -4.28 -9.70 -0.82
C PHE A 125 -5.81 -9.60 -0.88
N SER A 126 -6.31 -8.42 -1.23
CA SER A 126 -7.67 -8.30 -1.76
C SER A 126 -7.79 -9.07 -3.08
N ASP A 127 -9.00 -9.15 -3.61
CA ASP A 127 -9.20 -9.53 -4.99
C ASP A 127 -8.51 -8.53 -5.92
N GLY A 128 -8.14 -9.00 -7.14
CA GLY A 128 -7.45 -8.16 -8.10
C GLY A 128 -8.34 -7.04 -8.64
N TYR A 129 -7.75 -5.85 -8.76
CA TYR A 129 -8.47 -4.68 -9.28
C TYR A 129 -7.83 -4.08 -10.54
N LEU A 130 -6.64 -4.53 -10.92
CA LEU A 130 -5.93 -4.05 -12.11
C LEU A 130 -5.03 -5.13 -12.66
N ALA A 131 -4.93 -5.24 -13.99
CA ALA A 131 -3.99 -6.11 -14.70
C ALA A 131 -3.58 -5.44 -16.00
N GLY A 132 -2.36 -5.72 -16.48
CA GLY A 132 -1.85 -5.05 -17.66
C GLY A 132 -0.54 -5.65 -18.15
N TYR A 133 0.41 -4.78 -18.49
CA TYR A 133 1.70 -5.15 -19.07
C TYR A 133 2.85 -4.60 -18.25
N LEU A 134 3.94 -5.38 -18.19
CA LEU A 134 5.26 -4.91 -17.81
C LEU A 134 5.96 -4.46 -19.10
N SER A 135 6.74 -3.38 -19.06
CA SER A 135 7.26 -2.76 -20.27
C SER A 135 8.70 -2.30 -20.14
N VAL A 136 9.44 -2.40 -21.22
CA VAL A 136 10.80 -1.87 -21.32
C VAL A 136 10.77 -0.48 -21.95
N LEU A 137 11.26 0.49 -21.20
CA LEU A 137 11.46 1.88 -21.60
C LEU A 137 12.93 2.08 -21.98
N THR A 138 13.23 2.63 -23.16
CA THR A 138 14.60 2.81 -23.64
C THR A 138 14.71 3.92 -24.70
N ALA A 139 15.92 4.48 -24.89
CA ALA A 139 16.26 5.31 -26.04
C ALA A 139 16.96 4.50 -27.14
N ASP A 140 17.38 3.26 -26.87
CA ASP A 140 18.08 2.40 -27.81
C ASP A 140 17.10 1.77 -28.81
N SER A 141 17.13 2.22 -30.06
CA SER A 141 16.30 1.67 -31.16
C SER A 141 16.65 0.23 -31.53
N GLY A 142 17.76 -0.31 -31.04
CA GLY A 142 18.15 -1.71 -31.19
C GLY A 142 17.38 -2.66 -30.29
N ILE A 143 16.80 -2.15 -29.19
CA ILE A 143 15.95 -2.93 -28.28
C ILE A 143 14.51 -2.89 -28.80
N LYS A 144 14.05 -3.96 -29.43
CA LYS A 144 12.70 -4.11 -30.04
C LYS A 144 11.93 -5.29 -29.44
N ASP A 145 12.63 -6.19 -28.81
CA ASP A 145 12.14 -7.42 -28.21
C ASP A 145 13.06 -7.82 -27.05
N PRO A 146 12.75 -8.88 -26.28
CA PRO A 146 13.60 -9.36 -25.20
C PRO A 146 15.03 -9.75 -25.60
N VAL A 147 15.24 -10.16 -26.86
CA VAL A 147 16.57 -10.55 -27.35
C VAL A 147 17.49 -9.32 -27.43
N GLY A 148 16.95 -8.16 -27.77
CA GLY A 148 17.68 -6.89 -27.80
C GLY A 148 18.21 -6.43 -26.45
N LEU A 149 17.78 -7.04 -25.35
CA LEU A 149 18.27 -6.76 -23.98
C LEU A 149 19.58 -7.51 -23.67
N LYS A 150 19.99 -8.47 -24.48
CA LYS A 150 21.21 -9.24 -24.23
C LYS A 150 22.44 -8.33 -24.14
N GLY A 151 23.18 -8.47 -23.05
CA GLY A 151 24.37 -7.66 -22.74
C GLY A 151 24.10 -6.20 -22.42
N LYS A 152 22.82 -5.79 -22.26
CA LYS A 152 22.42 -4.44 -21.86
C LYS A 152 22.29 -4.32 -20.35
N ARG A 153 22.48 -3.12 -19.84
CA ARG A 153 22.22 -2.75 -18.44
C ARG A 153 20.73 -2.41 -18.31
N LEU A 154 20.00 -3.23 -17.57
CA LEU A 154 18.56 -3.08 -17.39
C LEU A 154 18.24 -2.63 -15.97
N GLY A 155 17.74 -1.42 -15.82
CA GLY A 155 17.22 -0.91 -14.54
C GLY A 155 15.91 -1.58 -14.16
N VAL A 156 15.80 -2.00 -12.91
CA VAL A 156 14.56 -2.51 -12.31
C VAL A 156 14.40 -1.92 -10.91
N VAL A 157 13.16 -1.71 -10.46
CA VAL A 157 12.91 -1.37 -9.05
C VAL A 157 12.94 -2.65 -8.23
N GLN A 158 13.68 -2.60 -7.11
CA GLN A 158 13.91 -3.76 -6.25
C GLN A 158 12.59 -4.29 -5.66
N GLY A 159 12.43 -5.61 -5.64
CA GLY A 159 11.27 -6.31 -5.05
C GLY A 159 10.05 -6.38 -5.97
N THR A 160 10.08 -5.78 -7.17
CA THR A 160 8.97 -5.73 -8.13
C THR A 160 8.79 -7.05 -8.91
N LEU A 161 7.65 -7.18 -9.61
CA LEU A 161 7.44 -8.26 -10.58
C LEU A 161 8.45 -8.17 -11.72
N GLN A 162 8.82 -6.97 -12.12
CA GLN A 162 9.79 -6.70 -13.17
C GLN A 162 11.15 -7.29 -12.82
N GLU A 163 11.63 -7.09 -11.59
CA GLU A 163 12.87 -7.72 -11.13
C GLU A 163 12.79 -9.25 -11.20
N VAL A 164 11.71 -9.83 -10.64
CA VAL A 164 11.52 -11.29 -10.64
C VAL A 164 11.45 -11.84 -12.05
N TYR A 165 10.70 -11.16 -12.93
CA TYR A 165 10.58 -11.55 -14.34
C TYR A 165 11.92 -11.48 -15.07
N ALA A 166 12.67 -10.37 -14.89
CA ALA A 166 13.96 -10.16 -15.56
C ALA A 166 14.99 -11.20 -15.12
N VAL A 167 15.10 -11.49 -13.82
CA VAL A 167 15.99 -12.55 -13.30
C VAL A 167 15.69 -13.91 -13.95
N LYS A 168 14.41 -14.21 -14.16
CA LYS A 168 13.98 -15.50 -14.71
C LYS A 168 14.15 -15.58 -16.23
N ASN A 169 13.88 -14.49 -16.97
CA ASN A 169 13.65 -14.54 -18.41
C ASN A 169 14.68 -13.73 -19.22
N PHE A 170 15.46 -12.84 -18.59
CA PHE A 170 16.47 -12.00 -19.25
C PHE A 170 17.87 -12.33 -18.75
N GLY A 171 18.23 -13.63 -18.76
CA GLY A 171 19.42 -14.18 -18.10
C GLY A 171 20.77 -13.68 -18.59
N GLU A 172 20.84 -13.00 -19.75
CA GLU A 172 22.07 -12.40 -20.31
C GLU A 172 22.06 -10.86 -20.20
N THR A 173 21.22 -10.30 -19.33
CA THR A 173 21.08 -8.87 -19.10
C THR A 173 21.76 -8.50 -17.77
N ASP A 174 22.50 -7.39 -17.75
CA ASP A 174 23.07 -6.84 -16.51
C ASP A 174 21.99 -6.07 -15.75
N LEU A 175 21.46 -6.66 -14.65
CA LEU A 175 20.38 -6.07 -13.88
C LEU A 175 20.91 -5.07 -12.86
N VAL A 176 20.49 -3.82 -12.99
CA VAL A 176 20.79 -2.74 -12.06
C VAL A 176 19.55 -2.43 -11.23
N LYS A 177 19.63 -2.60 -9.89
CA LYS A 177 18.49 -2.42 -8.99
C LYS A 177 18.44 -1.00 -8.45
N PHE A 178 17.24 -0.42 -8.45
CA PHE A 178 16.96 0.92 -7.95
C PHE A 178 15.92 0.89 -6.82
N PRO A 179 15.94 1.87 -5.90
CA PRO A 179 14.92 1.97 -4.86
C PRO A 179 13.55 2.41 -5.40
N ASP A 180 13.54 3.20 -6.47
CA ASP A 180 12.35 3.83 -7.05
C ASP A 180 12.48 4.06 -8.56
N ASN A 181 11.36 4.40 -9.23
CA ASN A 181 11.36 4.65 -10.67
C ASN A 181 12.07 5.94 -11.05
N ASN A 182 12.02 6.99 -10.23
CA ASN A 182 12.68 8.25 -10.54
C ASN A 182 14.19 8.07 -10.66
N SER A 183 14.81 7.32 -9.73
CA SER A 183 16.23 6.97 -9.75
C SER A 183 16.59 6.14 -10.98
N ALA A 184 15.76 5.15 -11.32
CA ALA A 184 15.96 4.29 -12.50
C ALA A 184 15.84 5.08 -13.80
N VAL A 185 14.84 5.95 -13.94
CA VAL A 185 14.64 6.78 -15.13
C VAL A 185 15.74 7.85 -15.25
N ALA A 186 16.21 8.42 -14.14
CA ALA A 186 17.37 9.32 -14.16
C ALA A 186 18.64 8.60 -14.67
N ALA A 187 18.88 7.35 -14.23
CA ALA A 187 19.97 6.51 -14.69
C ALA A 187 19.83 6.15 -16.18
N LEU A 188 18.61 5.91 -16.65
CA LEU A 188 18.32 5.69 -18.08
C LEU A 188 18.59 6.95 -18.91
N ASN A 189 18.10 8.10 -18.45
CA ASN A 189 18.24 9.36 -19.18
C ASN A 189 19.70 9.84 -19.27
N ASN A 190 20.55 9.52 -18.30
CA ASN A 190 21.98 9.87 -18.33
C ASN A 190 22.89 8.76 -18.90
N GLY A 191 22.30 7.63 -19.37
CA GLY A 191 23.03 6.53 -19.98
C GLY A 191 23.76 5.60 -18.99
N THR A 192 23.48 5.67 -17.68
CA THR A 192 24.00 4.71 -16.70
C THR A 192 23.42 3.31 -16.92
N VAL A 193 22.15 3.23 -17.32
CA VAL A 193 21.50 2.02 -17.80
C VAL A 193 21.01 2.22 -19.25
N ASP A 194 20.80 1.14 -19.98
CA ASP A 194 20.41 1.17 -21.40
C ASP A 194 18.88 1.07 -21.57
N ALA A 195 18.21 0.52 -20.55
CA ALA A 195 16.75 0.37 -20.49
C ALA A 195 16.27 0.36 -19.03
N HIS A 196 14.97 0.62 -18.84
CA HIS A 196 14.29 0.45 -17.55
C HIS A 196 13.03 -0.41 -17.75
N PHE A 197 12.82 -1.41 -16.89
CA PHE A 197 11.70 -2.32 -16.94
C PHE A 197 10.71 -2.00 -15.81
N LEU A 198 9.51 -1.54 -16.19
CA LEU A 198 8.49 -1.00 -15.29
C LEU A 198 7.09 -1.29 -15.84
N ASP A 199 6.03 -0.85 -15.14
CA ASP A 199 4.67 -1.00 -15.63
C ASP A 199 4.39 -0.11 -16.85
N TYR A 200 3.59 -0.62 -17.79
CA TYR A 200 3.33 0.00 -19.09
C TYR A 200 2.82 1.45 -18.98
N GLU A 201 1.83 1.71 -18.13
CA GLU A 201 1.28 3.06 -18.04
C GLU A 201 2.27 4.05 -17.41
N ALA A 202 3.11 3.59 -16.47
CA ALA A 202 4.21 4.40 -15.96
C ALA A 202 5.26 4.66 -17.04
N ALA A 203 5.59 3.64 -17.85
CA ALA A 203 6.52 3.79 -18.99
C ALA A 203 6.01 4.84 -20.00
N LYS A 204 4.70 4.85 -20.32
CA LYS A 204 4.09 5.88 -21.16
C LYS A 204 4.27 7.28 -20.58
N GLN A 205 3.97 7.47 -19.29
CA GLN A 205 4.11 8.77 -18.61
C GLN A 205 5.56 9.28 -18.64
N TYR A 206 6.53 8.40 -18.43
CA TYR A 206 7.94 8.77 -18.56
C TYR A 206 8.35 9.07 -20.03
N GLY A 207 7.82 8.33 -21.01
CA GLY A 207 8.02 8.60 -22.43
C GLY A 207 7.44 9.95 -22.89
N GLU A 208 6.31 10.38 -22.31
CA GLU A 208 5.75 11.72 -22.53
C GLU A 208 6.64 12.81 -21.95
N ARG A 209 7.18 12.59 -20.75
CA ARG A 209 8.10 13.54 -20.09
C ARG A 209 9.48 13.61 -20.73
N TYR A 210 9.97 12.47 -21.25
CA TYR A 210 11.29 12.35 -21.89
C TYR A 210 11.12 11.80 -23.32
N PRO A 211 10.92 12.67 -24.33
CA PRO A 211 10.56 12.24 -25.70
C PRO A 211 11.58 11.33 -26.41
N ALA A 212 12.84 11.29 -25.94
CA ALA A 212 13.83 10.34 -26.42
C ALA A 212 13.56 8.89 -25.99
N LEU A 213 12.86 8.70 -24.88
CA LEU A 213 12.53 7.38 -24.34
C LEU A 213 11.26 6.83 -25.00
N LYS A 214 11.27 5.56 -25.36
CA LYS A 214 10.14 4.86 -25.99
C LYS A 214 9.87 3.55 -25.29
N VAL A 215 8.61 3.17 -25.23
CA VAL A 215 8.22 1.80 -24.86
C VAL A 215 8.56 0.88 -26.01
N ALA A 216 9.48 -0.05 -25.77
CA ALA A 216 10.02 -0.94 -26.80
C ALA A 216 9.48 -2.37 -26.72
N VAL A 217 9.20 -2.87 -25.50
CA VAL A 217 8.74 -4.25 -25.25
C VAL A 217 7.59 -4.22 -24.27
N ASN A 218 6.56 -5.05 -24.52
CA ASN A 218 5.45 -5.25 -23.60
C ASN A 218 5.30 -6.74 -23.27
N ILE A 219 5.24 -7.05 -21.97
CA ILE A 219 5.09 -8.40 -21.44
C ILE A 219 3.74 -8.47 -20.69
N PRO A 220 2.80 -9.35 -21.07
CA PRO A 220 1.56 -9.52 -20.33
C PRO A 220 1.81 -9.96 -18.88
N SER A 221 1.06 -9.38 -17.92
CA SER A 221 1.11 -9.72 -16.49
C SER A 221 -0.29 -9.97 -15.91
N PHE A 222 -1.21 -10.49 -16.73
CA PHE A 222 -2.61 -10.73 -16.35
C PHE A 222 -2.79 -11.83 -15.32
N ASP A 223 -1.81 -12.73 -15.15
CA ASP A 223 -1.75 -13.79 -14.15
C ASP A 223 -1.35 -13.32 -12.74
N ALA A 224 -0.91 -12.06 -12.64
CA ALA A 224 -0.52 -11.43 -11.38
C ALA A 224 -1.22 -10.07 -11.20
N PRO A 225 -2.58 -10.03 -11.12
CA PRO A 225 -3.30 -8.78 -10.98
C PRO A 225 -2.91 -8.05 -9.70
N ALA A 226 -2.95 -6.71 -9.75
CA ALA A 226 -2.74 -5.88 -8.57
C ALA A 226 -3.86 -6.07 -7.56
N GLY A 227 -3.51 -6.17 -6.28
CA GLY A 227 -4.41 -6.25 -5.13
C GLY A 227 -3.90 -5.39 -3.99
N PHE A 228 -4.77 -4.98 -3.08
CA PHE A 228 -4.39 -4.34 -1.83
C PHE A 228 -3.74 -5.38 -0.92
N VAL A 229 -2.53 -5.05 -0.42
CA VAL A 229 -1.78 -5.96 0.45
C VAL A 229 -2.21 -5.76 1.90
N ILE A 230 -2.58 -6.83 2.56
CA ILE A 230 -3.02 -6.84 3.96
C ILE A 230 -2.23 -7.85 4.78
N ARG A 231 -2.22 -7.68 6.09
CA ARG A 231 -1.57 -8.61 6.99
C ARG A 231 -2.15 -10.02 6.83
N LYS A 232 -1.29 -11.00 6.88
CA LYS A 232 -1.65 -12.42 6.80
C LYS A 232 -2.67 -12.80 7.87
N GLY A 233 -3.78 -13.42 7.44
CA GLY A 233 -4.84 -13.90 8.32
C GLY A 233 -5.83 -12.82 8.79
N ASN A 234 -5.76 -11.58 8.30
CA ASN A 234 -6.79 -10.57 8.58
C ASN A 234 -8.00 -10.73 7.63
N ASP A 235 -8.72 -11.86 7.78
CA ASP A 235 -9.82 -12.23 6.89
C ASP A 235 -11.02 -11.27 6.98
N ALA A 236 -11.27 -10.67 8.14
CA ALA A 236 -12.36 -9.72 8.31
C ALA A 236 -12.14 -8.47 7.45
N PHE A 237 -10.94 -7.88 7.51
CA PHE A 237 -10.59 -6.72 6.69
C PHE A 237 -10.54 -7.06 5.20
N ARG A 238 -9.95 -8.20 4.84
CA ARG A 238 -9.91 -8.69 3.46
C ARG A 238 -11.29 -8.85 2.86
N THR A 239 -12.21 -9.49 3.57
CA THR A 239 -13.59 -9.69 3.11
C THR A 239 -14.33 -8.37 2.93
N ALA A 240 -14.16 -7.43 3.87
CA ALA A 240 -14.75 -6.11 3.78
C ALA A 240 -14.22 -5.32 2.57
N LEU A 241 -12.89 -5.31 2.37
CA LEU A 241 -12.27 -4.67 1.20
C LEU A 241 -12.77 -5.28 -0.12
N ASN A 242 -12.87 -6.62 -0.21
CA ASN A 242 -13.36 -7.28 -1.42
C ASN A 242 -14.82 -6.94 -1.72
N THR A 243 -15.68 -6.93 -0.70
CA THR A 243 -17.09 -6.56 -0.86
C THR A 243 -17.22 -5.12 -1.38
N ALA A 244 -16.47 -4.19 -0.79
CA ALA A 244 -16.48 -2.78 -1.20
C ALA A 244 -15.87 -2.58 -2.60
N LEU A 245 -14.78 -3.28 -2.92
CA LEU A 245 -14.14 -3.25 -4.24
C LEU A 245 -15.07 -3.76 -5.34
N HIS A 246 -15.76 -4.87 -5.10
CA HIS A 246 -16.77 -5.38 -6.03
C HIS A 246 -17.94 -4.40 -6.19
N GLY A 247 -18.35 -3.72 -5.12
CA GLY A 247 -19.33 -2.63 -5.19
C GLY A 247 -18.89 -1.50 -6.12
N ALA A 248 -17.61 -1.05 -6.01
CA ALA A 248 -17.05 -0.03 -6.89
C ALA A 248 -16.98 -0.47 -8.37
N MET A 249 -16.75 -1.75 -8.61
CA MET A 249 -16.79 -2.33 -9.97
C MET A 249 -18.22 -2.37 -10.50
N GLN A 250 -19.18 -2.79 -9.68
CA GLN A 250 -20.58 -2.97 -10.09
C GLN A 250 -21.31 -1.65 -10.38
N ASP A 251 -21.07 -0.60 -9.60
CA ASP A 251 -21.72 0.72 -9.79
C ASP A 251 -21.00 1.62 -10.80
N GLY A 252 -19.86 1.16 -11.35
CA GLY A 252 -19.10 1.87 -12.37
C GLY A 252 -18.09 2.88 -11.84
N THR A 253 -17.91 3.00 -10.53
CA THR A 253 -16.87 3.87 -9.92
C THR A 253 -15.48 3.46 -10.40
N TRP A 254 -15.17 2.17 -10.38
CA TRP A 254 -13.92 1.64 -10.91
C TRP A 254 -13.68 2.06 -12.37
N LYS A 255 -14.70 1.93 -13.21
CA LYS A 255 -14.64 2.33 -14.64
C LYS A 255 -14.32 3.82 -14.78
N THR A 256 -15.02 4.66 -14.03
CA THR A 256 -14.82 6.12 -14.06
C THR A 256 -13.39 6.50 -13.65
N LEU A 257 -12.86 5.86 -12.60
CA LEU A 257 -11.47 6.07 -12.18
C LEU A 257 -10.47 5.55 -13.22
N TYR A 258 -10.76 4.40 -13.83
CA TYR A 258 -9.91 3.86 -14.89
C TYR A 258 -9.83 4.81 -16.10
N GLU A 259 -10.96 5.31 -16.59
CA GLU A 259 -11.02 6.27 -17.69
C GLU A 259 -10.28 7.58 -17.38
N LYS A 260 -10.34 8.03 -16.12
CA LYS A 260 -9.63 9.23 -15.65
C LYS A 260 -8.11 9.05 -15.70
N TRP A 261 -7.62 7.91 -15.21
CA TRP A 261 -6.19 7.70 -14.98
C TRP A 261 -5.46 7.02 -16.14
N PHE A 262 -6.18 6.26 -16.98
CA PHE A 262 -5.66 5.52 -18.13
C PHE A 262 -6.37 5.89 -19.42
N PRO A 263 -6.39 7.19 -19.82
CA PRO A 263 -7.12 7.63 -20.99
C PRO A 263 -6.61 6.93 -22.25
N GLY A 264 -7.53 6.33 -23.01
CA GLY A 264 -7.21 5.62 -24.25
C GLY A 264 -6.58 4.24 -24.08
N SER A 265 -6.34 3.77 -22.87
CA SER A 265 -5.86 2.40 -22.61
C SER A 265 -7.00 1.39 -22.69
N PRO A 266 -6.75 0.17 -23.23
CA PRO A 266 -7.76 -0.89 -23.25
C PRO A 266 -8.21 -1.22 -21.84
N MET A 267 -9.54 -1.22 -21.64
CA MET A 267 -10.13 -1.49 -20.34
C MET A 267 -10.31 -2.99 -20.15
N PRO A 268 -9.81 -3.59 -19.05
CA PRO A 268 -9.98 -5.01 -18.78
C PRO A 268 -11.44 -5.34 -18.44
N ASP A 269 -12.12 -6.13 -19.31
CA ASP A 269 -13.55 -6.48 -19.19
C ASP A 269 -13.90 -7.15 -17.86
N GLN A 270 -12.95 -7.85 -17.24
CA GLN A 270 -13.16 -8.57 -15.99
C GLN A 270 -13.52 -7.69 -14.80
N TYR A 271 -13.23 -6.39 -14.86
CA TYR A 271 -13.51 -5.41 -13.80
C TYR A 271 -14.74 -4.54 -14.12
N LEU A 272 -15.38 -4.76 -15.27
CA LEU A 272 -16.58 -4.05 -15.65
C LEU A 272 -17.84 -4.63 -14.99
N PRO A 273 -18.93 -3.84 -14.86
CA PRO A 273 -20.20 -4.34 -14.38
C PRO A 273 -20.66 -5.55 -15.20
N LYS A 274 -20.95 -6.65 -14.54
CA LYS A 274 -21.55 -7.81 -15.20
C LYS A 274 -23.01 -7.49 -15.48
N LYS A 275 -23.42 -7.66 -16.75
CA LYS A 275 -24.83 -7.50 -17.18
C LYS A 275 -25.73 -8.56 -16.57
#